data_bd3fca4952dbfa81e8aca4726e6f402c
#
_entry.id   bd3fca4952dbfa81e8aca4726e6f402c
#
_cell.length_a   1.000
_cell.length_b   1.000
_cell.length_c   1.000
_cell.angle_alpha   90.00
_cell.angle_beta   90.00
_cell.angle_gamma   90.00
#
_symmetry.space_group_name_H-M   'P 1'
#
loop_
_entity.id
_entity.type
_entity.pdbx_description
1 polymer ?
#
loop_
_entity_poly.entity_id
_entity_poly.type
_entity_poly.pdbx_seq_one_letter_code
_entity_poly.pdbx_strand_id
1 'polypeptide(L)'
;MPDEMNFDFTELTQLAADLGKVAAGADPFIRQALQVTSGNVKDAALKSVEDNDPSGRWTGAKGAIDYELSAFEGFGASVLKSEIGYNVERYGDKARLGNLREYGAPGADGVPLAPHNDLLNALHSNEADFVKGLSIALKDAEKAAGL
;
A
#
# COMPACT_ATOMS: atom_id res chain seq x y z
N MET A 1 -4.89 -7.12 -11.16
CA MET A 1 -4.68 -7.38 -9.72
C MET A 1 -4.15 -6.12 -9.09
N PRO A 2 -4.62 -5.76 -7.90
CA PRO A 2 -3.99 -4.68 -7.15
C PRO A 2 -2.53 -5.01 -6.84
N ASP A 3 -1.69 -3.99 -6.76
CA ASP A 3 -0.36 -4.15 -6.20
C ASP A 3 -0.48 -4.42 -4.70
N GLU A 4 0.31 -5.34 -4.22
CA GLU A 4 0.32 -5.73 -2.83
C GLU A 4 1.50 -5.11 -2.10
N MET A 5 1.21 -4.51 -0.96
CA MET A 5 2.21 -4.10 0.01
C MET A 5 2.14 -5.08 1.19
N ASN A 6 3.03 -6.06 1.17
CA ASN A 6 3.09 -7.10 2.21
C ASN A 6 4.26 -6.84 3.14
N PHE A 7 3.97 -6.82 4.44
CA PHE A 7 4.97 -6.67 5.47
C PHE A 7 4.88 -7.85 6.43
N ASP A 8 5.97 -8.60 6.55
CA ASP A 8 6.12 -9.60 7.58
C ASP A 8 6.75 -8.95 8.80
N PHE A 9 5.97 -8.84 9.86
CA PHE A 9 6.40 -8.23 11.11
C PHE A 9 7.01 -9.23 12.10
N THR A 10 7.32 -10.45 11.68
CA THR A 10 7.87 -11.48 12.59
C THR A 10 9.14 -11.00 13.28
N GLU A 11 10.06 -10.41 12.54
CA GLU A 11 11.30 -9.87 13.12
C GLU A 11 11.02 -8.69 14.07
N LEU A 12 10.11 -7.80 13.70
CA LEU A 12 9.71 -6.66 14.55
C LEU A 12 8.98 -7.16 15.79
N THR A 13 8.14 -8.17 15.66
CA THR A 13 7.43 -8.78 16.78
C THR A 13 8.40 -9.49 17.71
N GLN A 14 9.42 -10.16 17.19
CA GLN A 14 10.48 -10.78 17.99
C GLN A 14 11.29 -9.73 18.75
N LEU A 15 11.68 -8.66 18.07
CA LEU A 15 12.37 -7.54 18.70
C LEU A 15 11.51 -6.93 19.83
N ALA A 16 10.23 -6.74 19.57
CA ALA A 16 9.28 -6.25 20.56
C ALA A 16 9.10 -7.23 21.73
N ALA A 17 9.11 -8.55 21.46
CA ALA A 17 9.01 -9.58 22.49
C ALA A 17 10.25 -9.59 23.40
N ASP A 18 11.42 -9.31 22.88
CA ASP A 18 12.66 -9.16 23.66
C ASP A 18 12.58 -7.97 24.62
N LEU A 19 11.74 -6.99 24.31
CA LEU A 19 11.42 -5.87 25.19
C LEU A 19 10.19 -6.16 26.09
N GLY A 20 9.71 -7.40 26.10
CA GLY A 20 8.65 -7.84 27.00
C GLY A 20 7.26 -7.34 26.63
N LYS A 21 6.77 -6.30 27.27
CA LYS A 21 5.39 -5.81 27.12
C LYS A 21 5.09 -5.18 25.76
N VAL A 22 6.09 -4.83 24.98
CA VAL A 22 5.92 -4.13 23.70
C VAL A 22 5.18 -4.98 22.69
N ALA A 23 5.45 -6.28 22.63
CA ALA A 23 4.86 -7.18 21.64
C ALA A 23 3.32 -7.16 21.65
N ALA A 24 2.72 -7.15 22.82
CA ALA A 24 1.25 -7.17 22.97
C ALA A 24 0.60 -5.84 22.54
N GLY A 25 1.32 -4.72 22.66
CA GLY A 25 0.79 -3.38 22.38
C GLY A 25 1.20 -2.81 21.03
N ALA A 26 2.09 -3.46 20.30
CA ALA A 26 2.65 -2.90 19.07
C ALA A 26 1.68 -2.94 17.88
N ASP A 27 0.81 -3.92 17.79
CA ASP A 27 -0.06 -4.15 16.63
C ASP A 27 -0.90 -2.93 16.24
N PRO A 28 -1.59 -2.23 17.17
CA PRO A 28 -2.38 -1.05 16.81
C PRO A 28 -1.53 0.08 16.20
N PHE A 29 -0.33 0.29 16.72
CA PHE A 29 0.58 1.34 16.23
C PHE A 29 1.15 0.99 14.85
N ILE A 30 1.50 -0.28 14.64
CA ILE A 30 2.00 -0.78 13.35
C ILE A 30 0.87 -0.72 12.31
N ARG A 31 -0.33 -1.11 12.68
CA ARG A 31 -1.51 -1.04 11.81
C ARG A 31 -1.80 0.40 11.39
N GLN A 32 -1.70 1.35 12.30
CA GLN A 32 -1.87 2.77 11.99
C GLN A 32 -0.80 3.27 11.02
N ALA A 33 0.46 2.89 11.21
CA ALA A 33 1.55 3.25 10.30
C ALA A 33 1.29 2.69 8.89
N LEU A 34 0.84 1.45 8.77
CA LEU A 34 0.49 0.83 7.50
C LEU A 34 -0.70 1.54 6.84
N GLN A 35 -1.71 1.91 7.61
CA GLN A 35 -2.88 2.63 7.10
C GLN A 35 -2.51 4.00 6.54
N VAL A 36 -1.69 4.77 7.26
CA VAL A 36 -1.21 6.08 6.82
C VAL A 36 -0.41 5.94 5.51
N THR A 37 0.51 4.98 5.45
CA THR A 37 1.30 4.73 4.25
C THR A 37 0.42 4.31 3.07
N SER A 38 -0.56 3.46 3.30
CA SER A 38 -1.49 3.02 2.24
C SER A 38 -2.28 4.20 1.66
N GLY A 39 -2.74 5.11 2.53
CA GLY A 39 -3.38 6.35 2.10
C GLY A 39 -2.44 7.25 1.28
N ASN A 40 -1.19 7.38 1.72
CA ASN A 40 -0.19 8.18 1.02
C ASN A 40 0.16 7.60 -0.35
N VAL A 41 0.27 6.28 -0.46
CA VAL A 41 0.50 5.60 -1.76
C VAL A 41 -0.70 5.80 -2.68
N LYS A 42 -1.91 5.64 -2.18
CA LYS A 42 -3.14 5.92 -2.94
C LYS A 42 -3.14 7.34 -3.48
N ASP A 43 -2.90 8.33 -2.62
CA ASP A 43 -2.91 9.74 -3.00
C ASP A 43 -1.81 10.07 -4.01
N ALA A 44 -0.61 9.51 -3.83
CA ALA A 44 0.50 9.70 -4.75
C ALA A 44 0.22 9.07 -6.13
N ALA A 45 -0.37 7.89 -6.16
CA ALA A 45 -0.76 7.24 -7.42
C ALA A 45 -1.84 8.03 -8.14
N LEU A 46 -2.85 8.50 -7.42
CA LEU A 46 -3.93 9.33 -7.95
C LEU A 46 -3.37 10.62 -8.56
N LYS A 47 -2.48 11.29 -7.84
CA LYS A 47 -1.81 12.49 -8.32
C LYS A 47 -0.95 12.22 -9.54
N SER A 48 -0.25 11.11 -9.59
CA SER A 48 0.55 10.71 -10.76
C SER A 48 -0.34 10.54 -11.99
N VAL A 49 -1.50 9.90 -11.85
CA VAL A 49 -2.45 9.78 -12.96
C VAL A 49 -2.95 11.15 -13.42
N GLU A 50 -3.30 12.03 -12.49
CA GLU A 50 -3.76 13.40 -12.82
C GLU A 50 -2.69 14.21 -13.55
N ASP A 51 -1.47 14.22 -13.02
CA ASP A 51 -0.37 15.02 -13.55
C ASP A 51 0.12 14.54 -14.93
N ASN A 52 -0.12 13.27 -15.26
CA ASN A 52 0.34 12.63 -16.49
C ASN A 52 -0.80 12.21 -17.43
N ASP A 53 -1.92 12.92 -17.38
CA ASP A 53 -3.09 12.65 -18.21
C ASP A 53 -3.51 13.88 -19.02
N PRO A 54 -2.68 14.36 -19.97
CA PRO A 54 -3.00 15.58 -20.73
C PRO A 54 -4.26 15.44 -21.60
N SER A 55 -4.64 14.22 -21.98
CA SER A 55 -5.85 13.96 -22.77
C SER A 55 -7.13 13.86 -21.94
N GLY A 56 -7.01 13.73 -20.61
CA GLY A 56 -8.14 13.45 -19.71
C GLY A 56 -8.71 12.04 -19.85
N ARG A 57 -8.07 11.17 -20.62
CA ARG A 57 -8.54 9.80 -20.90
C ARG A 57 -8.67 8.97 -19.63
N TRP A 58 -7.77 9.16 -18.68
CA TRP A 58 -7.64 8.35 -17.48
C TRP A 58 -8.31 8.95 -16.26
N THR A 59 -8.91 10.12 -16.39
CA THR A 59 -9.55 10.84 -15.26
C THR A 59 -10.61 10.01 -14.56
N GLY A 60 -11.40 9.25 -15.30
CA GLY A 60 -12.39 8.34 -14.72
C GLY A 60 -11.79 7.14 -13.98
N ALA A 61 -10.61 6.71 -14.39
CA ALA A 61 -9.95 5.55 -13.79
C ALA A 61 -9.35 5.85 -12.40
N LYS A 62 -8.80 7.05 -12.20
CA LYS A 62 -8.13 7.42 -10.94
C LYS A 62 -9.00 7.22 -9.70
N GLY A 63 -10.30 7.45 -9.82
CA GLY A 63 -11.26 7.26 -8.72
C GLY A 63 -11.48 5.80 -8.34
N ALA A 64 -10.98 4.85 -9.12
CA ALA A 64 -11.06 3.43 -8.84
C ALA A 64 -9.85 2.90 -8.05
N ILE A 65 -8.85 3.74 -7.76
CA ILE A 65 -7.73 3.40 -6.88
C ILE A 65 -8.24 3.31 -5.44
N ASP A 66 -7.97 2.20 -4.80
CA ASP A 66 -8.41 1.93 -3.43
C ASP A 66 -7.35 1.12 -2.69
N TYR A 67 -7.51 0.98 -1.38
CA TYR A 67 -6.66 0.09 -0.60
C TYR A 67 -7.48 -0.67 0.43
N GLU A 68 -7.01 -1.85 0.78
CA GLU A 68 -7.61 -2.70 1.79
C GLU A 68 -6.53 -3.26 2.71
N LEU A 69 -6.80 -3.20 4.02
CA LEU A 69 -5.93 -3.75 5.05
C LEU A 69 -6.48 -5.10 5.48
N SER A 70 -5.61 -6.09 5.57
CA SER A 70 -5.92 -7.39 6.14
C SER A 70 -4.82 -7.84 7.09
N ALA A 71 -5.17 -8.73 8.00
CA ALA A 71 -4.24 -9.30 8.95
C ALA A 71 -4.39 -10.81 8.96
N PHE A 72 -3.27 -11.50 9.03
CA PHE A 72 -3.22 -12.93 9.23
C PHE A 72 -2.40 -13.21 10.49
N GLU A 73 -2.96 -14.00 11.39
CA GLU A 73 -2.29 -14.46 12.59
C GLU A 73 -2.22 -15.99 12.57
N GLY A 74 -1.03 -16.53 12.77
CA GLY A 74 -0.85 -17.96 12.84
C GLY A 74 0.60 -18.33 13.15
N PHE A 75 0.81 -19.46 13.83
CA PHE A 75 2.13 -20.00 14.18
C PHE A 75 3.06 -19.00 14.89
N GLY A 76 2.49 -18.10 15.70
CA GLY A 76 3.27 -17.10 16.44
C GLY A 76 3.75 -15.91 15.60
N ALA A 77 3.31 -15.79 14.36
CA ALA A 77 3.62 -14.68 13.48
C ALA A 77 2.36 -13.89 13.14
N SER A 78 2.53 -12.58 12.98
CA SER A 78 1.50 -11.68 12.45
C SER A 78 1.95 -11.11 11.12
N VAL A 79 1.10 -11.22 10.11
CA VAL A 79 1.30 -10.56 8.82
C VAL A 79 0.20 -9.53 8.64
N LEU A 80 0.59 -8.27 8.51
CA LEU A 80 -0.30 -7.21 8.09
C LEU A 80 -0.06 -6.94 6.61
N LYS A 81 -1.14 -6.87 5.86
CA LYS A 81 -1.10 -6.71 4.42
C LYS A 81 -1.98 -5.54 4.01
N SER A 82 -1.47 -4.72 3.12
CA SER A 82 -2.26 -3.73 2.40
C SER A 82 -2.23 -4.05 0.91
N GLU A 83 -3.39 -4.17 0.31
CA GLU A 83 -3.54 -4.25 -1.14
C GLU A 83 -3.95 -2.87 -1.63
N ILE A 84 -3.17 -2.32 -2.56
CA ILE A 84 -3.42 -1.00 -3.12
C ILE A 84 -3.49 -1.14 -4.63
N GLY A 85 -4.56 -0.67 -5.23
CA GLY A 85 -4.71 -0.76 -6.67
C GLY A 85 -6.09 -0.38 -7.15
N TYR A 86 -6.34 -0.66 -8.43
CA TYR A 86 -7.65 -0.43 -9.03
C TYR A 86 -8.61 -1.54 -8.64
N ASN A 87 -9.67 -1.18 -7.92
CA ASN A 87 -10.64 -2.13 -7.38
C ASN A 87 -11.69 -2.48 -8.43
N VAL A 88 -11.46 -3.57 -9.15
CA VAL A 88 -12.35 -4.04 -10.22
C VAL A 88 -13.71 -4.48 -9.68
N GLU A 89 -13.75 -5.09 -8.50
CA GLU A 89 -15.01 -5.55 -7.90
C GLU A 89 -15.96 -4.38 -7.62
N ARG A 90 -15.40 -3.28 -7.15
CA ARG A 90 -16.18 -2.10 -6.77
C ARG A 90 -16.47 -1.16 -7.94
N TYR A 91 -15.49 -0.96 -8.83
CA TYR A 91 -15.54 0.08 -9.86
C TYR A 91 -15.62 -0.44 -11.30
N GLY A 92 -15.50 -1.76 -11.51
CA GLY A 92 -15.71 -2.38 -12.81
C GLY A 92 -14.77 -1.85 -13.90
N ASP A 93 -15.35 -1.35 -14.99
CA ASP A 93 -14.58 -0.94 -16.17
C ASP A 93 -13.62 0.24 -15.91
N LYS A 94 -13.94 1.12 -15.00
CA LYS A 94 -13.02 2.20 -14.59
C LYS A 94 -11.73 1.65 -14.01
N ALA A 95 -11.83 0.62 -13.17
CA ALA A 95 -10.69 -0.05 -12.60
C ALA A 95 -9.91 -0.86 -13.64
N ARG A 96 -10.58 -1.52 -14.57
CA ARG A 96 -9.92 -2.23 -15.69
C ARG A 96 -9.13 -1.26 -16.56
N LEU A 97 -9.70 -0.09 -16.84
CA LEU A 97 -9.01 0.97 -17.58
C LEU A 97 -7.75 1.43 -16.83
N GLY A 98 -7.85 1.59 -15.52
CA GLY A 98 -6.70 1.93 -14.66
C GLY A 98 -5.61 0.87 -14.69
N ASN A 99 -5.97 -0.41 -14.59
CA ASN A 99 -5.02 -1.52 -14.70
C ASN A 99 -4.33 -1.54 -16.06
N LEU A 100 -5.06 -1.22 -17.12
CA LEU A 100 -4.49 -1.12 -18.46
C LEU A 100 -3.39 -0.06 -18.51
N ARG A 101 -3.63 1.09 -17.90
CA ARG A 101 -2.63 2.15 -17.78
C ARG A 101 -1.43 1.72 -16.95
N GLU A 102 -1.66 1.09 -15.81
CA GLU A 102 -0.60 0.68 -14.88
C GLU A 102 0.34 -0.37 -15.50
N TYR A 103 -0.24 -1.41 -16.07
CA TYR A 103 0.52 -2.58 -16.55
C TYR A 103 0.78 -2.57 -18.06
N GLY A 104 0.13 -1.67 -18.78
CA GLY A 104 0.22 -1.66 -20.24
C GLY A 104 -0.56 -2.79 -20.90
N ALA A 105 -0.57 -2.80 -22.20
CA ALA A 105 -1.20 -3.85 -23.00
C ALA A 105 -0.60 -3.92 -24.41
N PRO A 106 -0.68 -5.09 -25.09
CA PRO A 106 -0.43 -5.15 -26.52
C PRO A 106 -1.50 -4.35 -27.26
N GLY A 107 -1.11 -3.50 -28.19
CA GLY A 107 -2.04 -2.71 -28.99
C GLY A 107 -2.77 -3.56 -30.02
N ALA A 108 -4.05 -3.26 -30.30
CA ALA A 108 -4.86 -3.96 -31.28
C ALA A 108 -4.34 -3.80 -32.71
N ASP A 109 -3.61 -2.73 -32.97
CA ASP A 109 -3.00 -2.38 -34.26
C ASP A 109 -1.47 -2.61 -34.28
N GLY A 110 -0.95 -3.37 -33.31
CA GLY A 110 0.47 -3.65 -33.16
C GLY A 110 1.27 -2.57 -32.45
N VAL A 111 0.64 -1.47 -31.98
CA VAL A 111 1.26 -0.46 -31.15
C VAL A 111 0.92 -0.73 -29.70
N PRO A 112 1.89 -1.25 -28.88
CA PRO A 112 1.62 -1.56 -27.48
C PRO A 112 1.42 -0.29 -26.65
N LEU A 113 0.56 -0.38 -25.64
CA LEU A 113 0.47 0.61 -24.57
C LEU A 113 1.55 0.29 -23.55
N ALA A 114 2.49 1.21 -23.38
CA ALA A 114 3.54 1.06 -22.36
C ALA A 114 2.96 1.23 -20.95
N PRO A 115 3.48 0.48 -19.96
CA PRO A 115 3.05 0.65 -18.58
C PRO A 115 3.47 2.03 -18.03
N HIS A 116 2.57 2.67 -17.30
CA HIS A 116 2.84 3.95 -16.64
C HIS A 116 3.40 3.80 -15.23
N ASN A 117 3.12 2.69 -14.57
CA ASN A 117 3.63 2.36 -13.23
C ASN A 117 3.32 3.43 -12.16
N ASP A 118 2.16 4.04 -12.20
CA ASP A 118 1.76 5.07 -11.23
C ASP A 118 1.71 4.50 -9.81
N LEU A 119 1.13 3.31 -9.64
CA LEU A 119 1.05 2.61 -8.35
C LEU A 119 2.42 2.14 -7.88
N LEU A 120 3.20 1.51 -8.76
CA LEU A 120 4.52 1.00 -8.42
C LEU A 120 5.46 2.13 -7.99
N ASN A 121 5.48 3.23 -8.71
CA ASN A 121 6.30 4.39 -8.38
C ASN A 121 5.83 5.06 -7.08
N ALA A 122 4.52 5.14 -6.86
CA ALA A 122 3.94 5.64 -5.61
C ALA A 122 4.35 4.78 -4.42
N LEU A 123 4.34 3.45 -4.57
CA LEU A 123 4.80 2.51 -3.55
C LEU A 123 6.27 2.75 -3.22
N HIS A 124 7.14 2.77 -4.22
CA HIS A 124 8.57 2.97 -4.02
C HIS A 124 8.90 4.32 -3.38
N SER A 125 8.22 5.39 -3.76
CA SER A 125 8.45 6.72 -3.20
C SER A 125 8.01 6.85 -1.73
N ASN A 126 7.17 5.95 -1.24
CA ASN A 126 6.68 5.94 0.14
C ASN A 126 7.36 4.90 1.05
N GLU A 127 8.27 4.08 0.52
CA GLU A 127 8.95 3.04 1.31
C GLU A 127 9.75 3.60 2.48
N ALA A 128 10.54 4.64 2.24
CA ALA A 128 11.36 5.26 3.29
C ALA A 128 10.50 5.88 4.40
N ASP A 129 9.42 6.55 4.03
CA ASP A 129 8.48 7.13 5.00
C ASP A 129 7.76 6.05 5.81
N PHE A 130 7.46 4.91 5.20
CA PHE A 130 6.88 3.77 5.89
C PHE A 130 7.85 3.20 6.94
N VAL A 131 9.12 3.00 6.58
CA VAL A 131 10.14 2.51 7.52
C VAL A 131 10.29 3.47 8.71
N LYS A 132 10.29 4.77 8.44
CA LYS A 132 10.30 5.80 9.49
C LYS A 132 9.06 5.73 10.36
N GLY A 133 7.89 5.55 9.77
CA GLY A 133 6.62 5.39 10.47
C GLY A 133 6.61 4.16 11.39
N LEU A 134 7.18 3.05 10.93
CA LEU A 134 7.35 1.85 11.78
C LEU A 134 8.24 2.12 12.98
N SER A 135 9.34 2.84 12.79
CA SER A 135 10.25 3.21 13.89
C SER A 135 9.52 4.05 14.95
N ILE A 136 8.70 5.00 14.51
CA ILE A 136 7.87 5.81 15.42
C ILE A 136 6.83 4.95 16.12
N ALA A 137 6.18 4.05 15.40
CA ALA A 137 5.17 3.13 15.94
C ALA A 137 5.73 2.26 17.07
N LEU A 138 6.95 1.74 16.90
CA LEU A 138 7.61 0.95 17.93
C LEU A 138 7.93 1.80 19.18
N LYS A 139 8.40 3.03 19.00
CA LYS A 139 8.65 3.95 20.12
C LYS A 139 7.38 4.28 20.88
N ASP A 140 6.28 4.50 20.17
CA ASP A 140 4.98 4.77 20.78
C ASP A 140 4.47 3.55 21.55
N ALA A 141 4.67 2.35 21.01
CA ALA A 141 4.34 1.10 21.68
C ALA A 141 5.18 0.91 22.97
N GLU A 142 6.46 1.23 22.92
CA GLU A 142 7.34 1.21 24.10
C GLU A 142 6.82 2.14 25.19
N LYS A 143 6.48 3.37 24.84
CA LYS A 143 5.90 4.34 25.77
C LYS A 143 4.59 3.86 26.38
N ALA A 144 3.70 3.31 25.55
CA ALA A 144 2.43 2.75 26.01
C ALA A 144 2.61 1.57 26.96
N ALA A 145 3.70 0.81 26.82
CA ALA A 145 4.08 -0.28 27.72
C ALA A 145 4.80 0.18 28.99
N GLY A 146 5.07 1.47 29.14
CA GLY A 146 5.75 2.04 30.31
C GLY A 146 7.27 1.87 30.29
N LEU A 147 7.84 1.73 29.11
CA LEU A 147 9.29 1.56 28.92
C LEU A 147 9.98 2.85 28.49
#